data_1b681f335afd7aee9c0cd33c0f92ab6e
#
_entry.id   1b681f335afd7aee9c0cd33c0f92ab6e
#
_cell.length_a   1.000
_cell.length_b   1.000
_cell.length_c   1.000
_cell.angle_alpha   90.00
_cell.angle_beta   90.00
_cell.angle_gamma   90.00
#
_symmetry.space_group_name_H-M   'P 1'
#
loop_
_entity.id
_entity.type
_entity.pdbx_description
1 polymer ?
#
loop_
_entity_poly.entity_id
_entity_poly.type
_entity_poly.pdbx_seq_one_letter_code
_entity_poly.pdbx_strand_id
1 'polypeptide(L)'
;MKATGLYTQKELNKNYFPNTRNLRKMEKFDWENNFHCRVREIQFDNLCQAWDNFFNPNMPNHKKPKYKKKKDVETYKKLALRRVRTKGKWLFLPKALNSKPEYRFTKIKMAEELRFNGKITDNFSVSVENNKWYVAITVEIPLEEKVAISEQSTGIDVNVGSIDYLKKDNPIKEYGEFYLLPKSLLRQYDKIKFYSRLIAKKRNKNPYYKYSKSYHEAITKLNNAYTKAYNIQEANLNNMVKYFFTNYSRIVIEDLDVNSMKMNKRLCKSLHRNSFGRFKQKMINRAEEYNVEFILADRFFPSTQTCSECGHVKTGDEKLFLWGDKYGNDHNTYVCYNCGTIQDRTENAILNLNHYGK
;
A
#
# COMPACT_ATOMS: atom_id res chain seq x y z
N MET A 1 -26.79 -10.18 18.64
CA MET A 1 -27.74 -11.03 17.92
C MET A 1 -27.05 -12.13 17.12
N LYS A 2 -26.08 -11.87 16.21
CA LYS A 2 -25.30 -12.95 15.57
C LYS A 2 -24.49 -13.81 16.55
N ALA A 3 -23.96 -13.20 17.62
CA ALA A 3 -23.20 -13.92 18.65
C ALA A 3 -24.03 -14.94 19.46
N THR A 4 -25.36 -14.86 19.40
CA THR A 4 -26.28 -15.79 20.09
C THR A 4 -26.82 -16.89 19.17
N GLY A 5 -26.40 -16.91 17.88
CA GLY A 5 -26.89 -17.87 16.90
C GLY A 5 -28.36 -17.73 16.51
N LEU A 6 -29.03 -16.67 17.00
CA LEU A 6 -30.48 -16.48 16.86
C LEU A 6 -30.91 -16.01 15.45
N TYR A 7 -29.99 -15.43 14.66
CA TYR A 7 -30.34 -14.88 13.34
C TYR A 7 -29.22 -15.07 12.31
N THR A 8 -29.59 -15.58 11.16
CA THR A 8 -28.72 -15.53 9.97
C THR A 8 -28.74 -14.14 9.34
N GLN A 9 -27.75 -13.81 8.51
CA GLN A 9 -27.72 -12.54 7.75
C GLN A 9 -29.00 -12.30 6.95
N LYS A 10 -29.55 -13.39 6.37
CA LYS A 10 -30.78 -13.35 5.57
C LYS A 10 -32.01 -13.01 6.43
N GLU A 11 -32.07 -13.51 7.65
CA GLU A 11 -33.14 -13.22 8.63
C GLU A 11 -33.01 -11.82 9.19
N LEU A 12 -31.80 -11.34 9.51
CA LEU A 12 -31.56 -9.96 9.90
C LEU A 12 -32.00 -9.00 8.79
N ASN A 13 -31.69 -9.30 7.54
CA ASN A 13 -32.09 -8.50 6.38
C ASN A 13 -33.61 -8.50 6.20
N LYS A 14 -34.29 -9.62 6.47
CA LYS A 14 -35.74 -9.77 6.31
C LYS A 14 -36.52 -9.09 7.44
N ASN A 15 -36.10 -9.23 8.66
CA ASN A 15 -36.90 -8.88 9.85
C ASN A 15 -36.55 -7.51 10.46
N TYR A 16 -35.29 -7.09 10.43
CA TYR A 16 -34.82 -5.87 11.09
C TYR A 16 -34.37 -4.78 10.13
N PHE A 17 -34.06 -5.15 8.90
CA PHE A 17 -33.78 -4.20 7.84
C PHE A 17 -34.85 -4.43 6.77
N PRO A 18 -35.99 -3.79 6.94
CA PRO A 18 -37.07 -3.94 5.99
C PRO A 18 -36.52 -3.66 4.61
N ASN A 19 -36.88 -4.52 3.69
CA ASN A 19 -36.51 -4.43 2.27
C ASN A 19 -36.47 -2.95 1.85
N THR A 20 -35.43 -2.54 1.17
CA THR A 20 -35.22 -1.17 0.70
C THR A 20 -36.47 -0.58 -0.02
N ARG A 21 -37.39 -1.46 -0.53
CA ARG A 21 -38.71 -1.08 -1.02
C ARG A 21 -39.64 -0.54 0.08
N ASN A 22 -39.57 -1.07 1.28
CA ASN A 22 -40.46 -0.66 2.39
C ASN A 22 -39.94 0.61 3.06
N LEU A 23 -38.62 0.82 3.13
CA LEU A 23 -38.04 2.09 3.57
C LEU A 23 -38.47 3.26 2.69
N ARG A 24 -38.62 3.05 1.37
CA ARG A 24 -39.09 4.07 0.42
C ARG A 24 -40.51 4.59 0.69
N LYS A 25 -41.35 3.78 1.36
CA LYS A 25 -42.75 4.12 1.67
C LYS A 25 -42.85 4.91 2.97
N MET A 26 -41.78 5.04 3.75
CA MET A 26 -41.78 5.80 4.99
C MET A 26 -41.40 7.26 4.68
N GLU A 27 -42.26 8.23 4.95
CA GLU A 27 -41.99 9.66 4.76
C GLU A 27 -40.66 10.12 5.35
N LYS A 28 -40.27 9.55 6.50
CA LYS A 28 -39.01 9.83 7.19
C LYS A 28 -37.78 9.61 6.31
N PHE A 29 -37.87 8.77 5.29
CA PHE A 29 -36.75 8.38 4.41
C PHE A 29 -36.99 8.81 2.96
N ASP A 30 -37.90 9.71 2.71
CA ASP A 30 -38.25 10.17 1.34
C ASP A 30 -37.04 10.76 0.60
N TRP A 31 -36.12 11.40 1.31
CA TRP A 31 -34.84 11.90 0.76
C TRP A 31 -34.00 10.80 0.09
N GLU A 32 -34.16 9.53 0.51
CA GLU A 32 -33.44 8.42 -0.09
C GLU A 32 -33.86 8.13 -1.54
N ASN A 33 -35.05 8.57 -1.94
CA ASN A 33 -35.53 8.42 -3.31
C ASN A 33 -34.72 9.25 -4.31
N ASN A 34 -33.96 10.25 -3.84
CA ASN A 34 -33.06 11.03 -4.66
C ASN A 34 -31.82 10.25 -5.12
N PHE A 35 -31.53 9.09 -4.50
CA PHE A 35 -30.37 8.26 -4.81
C PHE A 35 -30.79 6.93 -5.45
N HIS A 36 -29.93 6.42 -6.32
CA HIS A 36 -30.14 5.10 -6.90
C HIS A 36 -30.10 4.02 -5.82
N CYS A 37 -30.99 3.00 -5.88
CA CYS A 37 -31.10 1.96 -4.86
C CYS A 37 -29.78 1.23 -4.59
N ARG A 38 -28.93 1.06 -5.61
CA ARG A 38 -27.63 0.38 -5.47
C ARG A 38 -26.65 1.12 -4.56
N VAL A 39 -26.75 2.44 -4.44
CA VAL A 39 -25.93 3.22 -3.47
C VAL A 39 -26.22 2.78 -2.04
N ARG A 40 -27.50 2.57 -1.73
CA ARG A 40 -27.95 2.15 -0.40
C ARG A 40 -27.61 0.69 -0.12
N GLU A 41 -27.85 -0.20 -1.08
CA GLU A 41 -27.54 -1.63 -0.97
C GLU A 41 -26.06 -1.84 -0.62
N ILE A 42 -25.15 -1.16 -1.32
CA ILE A 42 -23.71 -1.31 -1.01
C ILE A 42 -23.37 -0.79 0.38
N GLN A 43 -23.95 0.33 0.83
CA GLN A 43 -23.68 0.84 2.17
C GLN A 43 -24.20 -0.13 3.24
N PHE A 44 -25.30 -0.80 2.96
CA PHE A 44 -25.82 -1.84 3.82
C PHE A 44 -24.93 -3.09 3.84
N ASP A 45 -24.50 -3.55 2.66
CA ASP A 45 -23.55 -4.68 2.55
C ASP A 45 -22.25 -4.38 3.31
N ASN A 46 -21.72 -3.15 3.22
CA ASN A 46 -20.53 -2.71 3.96
C ASN A 46 -20.76 -2.75 5.47
N LEU A 47 -21.95 -2.38 5.95
CA LEU A 47 -22.29 -2.48 7.38
C LEU A 47 -22.35 -3.94 7.82
N CYS A 48 -22.99 -4.82 7.04
CA CYS A 48 -23.04 -6.24 7.32
C CYS A 48 -21.63 -6.84 7.38
N GLN A 49 -20.78 -6.53 6.40
CA GLN A 49 -19.40 -7.00 6.38
C GLN A 49 -18.60 -6.48 7.60
N ALA A 50 -18.83 -5.24 8.03
CA ALA A 50 -18.16 -4.71 9.22
C ALA A 50 -18.55 -5.48 10.50
N TRP A 51 -19.80 -5.93 10.61
CA TRP A 51 -20.24 -6.79 11.70
C TRP A 51 -19.69 -8.21 11.59
N ASP A 52 -19.65 -8.78 10.38
CA ASP A 52 -19.06 -10.08 10.15
C ASP A 52 -17.58 -10.11 10.53
N ASN A 53 -16.82 -9.08 10.16
CA ASN A 53 -15.43 -8.94 10.55
C ASN A 53 -15.24 -8.78 12.07
N PHE A 54 -16.15 -8.07 12.74
CA PHE A 54 -16.12 -7.92 14.20
C PHE A 54 -16.33 -9.25 14.93
N PHE A 55 -17.22 -10.11 14.43
CA PHE A 55 -17.50 -11.41 15.01
C PHE A 55 -16.56 -12.53 14.54
N ASN A 56 -15.69 -12.25 13.57
CA ASN A 56 -14.77 -13.25 13.04
C ASN A 56 -13.58 -13.47 13.99
N PRO A 57 -13.40 -14.67 14.55
CA PRO A 57 -12.29 -14.97 15.46
C PRO A 57 -10.91 -14.77 14.81
N ASN A 58 -10.82 -14.94 13.48
CA ASN A 58 -9.58 -14.77 12.73
C ASN A 58 -9.22 -13.28 12.49
N MET A 59 -10.09 -12.35 12.91
CA MET A 59 -9.90 -10.90 12.76
C MET A 59 -9.97 -10.17 14.12
N PRO A 60 -9.11 -10.48 15.10
CA PRO A 60 -9.22 -9.98 16.47
C PRO A 60 -9.06 -8.46 16.61
N ASN A 61 -8.47 -7.81 15.62
CA ASN A 61 -8.25 -6.36 15.62
C ASN A 61 -9.46 -5.54 15.14
N HIS A 62 -10.51 -6.18 14.63
CA HIS A 62 -11.72 -5.49 14.20
C HIS A 62 -12.61 -5.13 15.40
N LYS A 63 -12.85 -3.83 15.56
CA LYS A 63 -13.69 -3.30 16.65
C LYS A 63 -15.15 -3.24 16.22
N LYS A 64 -16.06 -3.25 17.20
CA LYS A 64 -17.50 -3.05 16.99
C LYS A 64 -17.75 -1.82 16.10
N PRO A 65 -18.54 -1.94 15.02
CA PRO A 65 -18.90 -0.81 14.17
C PRO A 65 -19.56 0.30 14.99
N LYS A 66 -19.10 1.53 14.79
CA LYS A 66 -19.63 2.72 15.48
C LYS A 66 -20.42 3.59 14.51
N TYR A 67 -21.42 4.29 15.05
CA TYR A 67 -22.16 5.28 14.29
C TYR A 67 -21.23 6.43 13.88
N LYS A 68 -21.22 6.79 12.60
CA LYS A 68 -20.44 7.94 12.10
C LYS A 68 -21.19 9.24 12.39
N LYS A 69 -20.53 10.17 13.07
CA LYS A 69 -21.09 11.50 13.32
C LYS A 69 -20.96 12.35 12.05
N LYS A 70 -21.88 13.32 11.86
CA LYS A 70 -21.86 14.24 10.71
C LYS A 70 -20.50 14.92 10.50
N LYS A 71 -19.80 15.27 11.58
CA LYS A 71 -18.43 15.83 11.53
C LYS A 71 -17.37 14.85 11.02
N ASP A 72 -17.62 13.54 11.10
CA ASP A 72 -16.69 12.52 10.65
C ASP A 72 -16.84 12.26 9.14
N VAL A 73 -17.89 12.79 8.51
CA VAL A 73 -18.17 12.66 7.06
C VAL A 73 -17.11 13.36 6.21
N GLU A 74 -16.45 14.41 6.74
CA GLU A 74 -15.35 15.06 6.02
C GLU A 74 -14.14 14.14 5.80
N THR A 75 -13.95 13.15 6.67
CA THR A 75 -12.90 12.15 6.54
C THR A 75 -13.32 10.94 5.70
N TYR A 76 -14.63 10.77 5.47
CA TYR A 76 -15.17 9.62 4.76
C TYR A 76 -15.79 10.02 3.41
N LYS A 77 -14.90 10.28 2.46
CA LYS A 77 -15.27 10.79 1.13
C LYS A 77 -15.24 9.69 0.06
N LYS A 78 -15.52 8.44 0.43
CA LYS A 78 -15.57 7.31 -0.51
C LYS A 78 -16.98 6.74 -0.56
N LEU A 79 -17.54 6.69 -1.75
CA LEU A 79 -18.85 6.09 -2.03
C LEU A 79 -18.65 4.94 -3.01
N ALA A 80 -19.09 3.76 -2.63
CA ALA A 80 -19.16 2.62 -3.53
C ALA A 80 -20.48 2.63 -4.31
N LEU A 81 -20.43 2.31 -5.59
CA LEU A 81 -21.55 2.33 -6.53
C LEU A 81 -21.48 1.10 -7.44
N ARG A 82 -22.62 0.74 -8.05
CA ARG A 82 -22.74 -0.35 -9.04
C ARG A 82 -23.32 0.17 -10.35
N ARG A 83 -23.14 -0.57 -11.45
CA ARG A 83 -23.68 -0.30 -12.79
C ARG A 83 -23.20 1.03 -13.40
N VAL A 84 -21.91 1.17 -13.49
CA VAL A 84 -21.27 2.27 -14.18
C VAL A 84 -20.97 1.88 -15.61
N ARG A 85 -21.03 2.86 -16.50
CA ARG A 85 -20.60 2.72 -17.90
C ARG A 85 -19.60 3.85 -18.20
N THR A 86 -18.65 3.56 -19.07
CA THR A 86 -17.74 4.56 -19.61
C THR A 86 -17.83 4.57 -21.13
N LYS A 87 -17.66 5.73 -21.73
CA LYS A 87 -17.51 5.90 -23.18
C LYS A 87 -16.52 7.04 -23.42
N GLY A 88 -15.30 6.72 -23.85
CA GLY A 88 -14.20 7.66 -23.91
C GLY A 88 -13.99 8.35 -22.55
N LYS A 89 -13.91 9.66 -22.52
CA LYS A 89 -13.77 10.45 -21.28
C LYS A 89 -15.06 10.65 -20.49
N TRP A 90 -16.13 9.92 -20.79
CA TRP A 90 -17.41 10.10 -20.11
C TRP A 90 -17.73 8.92 -19.20
N LEU A 91 -18.01 9.24 -17.95
CA LEU A 91 -18.54 8.32 -16.94
C LEU A 91 -20.04 8.52 -16.83
N PHE A 92 -20.80 7.42 -16.90
CA PHE A 92 -22.24 7.40 -16.74
C PHE A 92 -22.59 6.73 -15.43
N LEU A 93 -23.18 7.51 -14.53
CA LEU A 93 -23.67 7.02 -13.24
C LEU A 93 -25.08 6.45 -13.36
N PRO A 94 -25.45 5.51 -12.47
CA PRO A 94 -26.82 5.00 -12.44
C PRO A 94 -27.80 6.12 -12.05
N LYS A 95 -28.88 6.23 -12.80
CA LYS A 95 -29.93 7.24 -12.61
C LYS A 95 -30.90 6.80 -11.52
N ALA A 96 -31.27 7.68 -10.61
CA ALA A 96 -32.39 7.50 -9.72
C ALA A 96 -33.68 7.92 -10.42
N LEU A 97 -34.59 6.98 -10.65
CA LEU A 97 -35.81 7.21 -11.47
C LEU A 97 -36.72 8.29 -10.89
N ASN A 98 -36.86 8.34 -9.58
CA ASN A 98 -37.75 9.22 -8.84
C ASN A 98 -37.03 10.43 -8.19
N SER A 99 -35.77 10.68 -8.59
CA SER A 99 -35.04 11.84 -8.05
C SER A 99 -35.54 13.17 -8.60
N LYS A 100 -35.42 14.21 -7.79
CA LYS A 100 -35.63 15.59 -8.25
C LYS A 100 -34.72 15.91 -9.43
N PRO A 101 -35.08 16.80 -10.36
CA PRO A 101 -34.27 17.12 -11.54
C PRO A 101 -32.81 17.48 -11.23
N GLU A 102 -32.58 18.19 -10.15
CA GLU A 102 -31.23 18.59 -9.69
C GLU A 102 -30.32 17.42 -9.32
N TYR A 103 -30.87 16.24 -8.96
CA TYR A 103 -30.10 15.03 -8.61
C TYR A 103 -29.99 14.02 -9.75
N ARG A 104 -30.45 14.35 -10.95
CA ARG A 104 -30.44 13.45 -12.12
C ARG A 104 -29.13 13.49 -12.91
N PHE A 105 -28.04 13.83 -12.28
CA PHE A 105 -26.72 13.76 -12.92
C PHE A 105 -26.38 12.33 -13.29
N THR A 106 -26.21 12.09 -14.59
CA THR A 106 -25.86 10.77 -15.10
C THR A 106 -24.54 10.77 -15.87
N LYS A 107 -24.01 11.94 -16.23
CA LYS A 107 -22.85 12.07 -17.09
C LYS A 107 -21.80 12.99 -16.48
N ILE A 108 -20.60 12.46 -16.27
CA ILE A 108 -19.46 13.20 -15.70
C ILE A 108 -18.28 13.08 -16.66
N LYS A 109 -17.63 14.20 -16.96
CA LYS A 109 -16.41 14.20 -17.77
C LYS A 109 -15.21 13.85 -16.90
N MET A 110 -14.48 12.81 -17.27
CA MET A 110 -13.22 12.40 -16.65
C MET A 110 -12.04 13.19 -17.24
N ALA A 111 -10.95 13.30 -16.50
CA ALA A 111 -9.71 13.92 -16.97
C ALA A 111 -9.02 13.06 -18.05
N GLU A 112 -9.11 11.74 -17.89
CA GLU A 112 -8.50 10.75 -18.80
C GLU A 112 -9.49 9.64 -19.16
N GLU A 113 -9.21 8.89 -20.20
CA GLU A 113 -9.94 7.68 -20.56
C GLU A 113 -9.46 6.50 -19.72
N LEU A 114 -10.20 5.40 -19.74
CA LEU A 114 -9.73 4.15 -19.13
C LEU A 114 -8.46 3.68 -19.85
N ARG A 115 -7.45 3.35 -19.06
CA ARG A 115 -6.15 2.92 -19.59
C ARG A 115 -6.14 1.49 -20.10
N PHE A 116 -7.12 0.70 -19.67
CA PHE A 116 -7.18 -0.73 -19.95
C PHE A 116 -8.49 -1.06 -20.68
N ASN A 117 -8.39 -1.88 -21.72
CA ASN A 117 -9.51 -2.48 -22.40
C ASN A 117 -9.88 -3.76 -21.66
N GLY A 118 -11.12 -3.89 -21.23
CA GLY A 118 -11.60 -5.06 -20.52
C GLY A 118 -13.04 -4.88 -20.08
N LYS A 119 -13.59 -5.90 -19.46
CA LYS A 119 -14.95 -5.86 -18.93
C LYS A 119 -14.97 -5.06 -17.62
N ILE A 120 -15.72 -3.96 -17.60
CA ILE A 120 -15.93 -3.20 -16.38
C ILE A 120 -16.78 -4.01 -15.41
N THR A 121 -16.29 -4.23 -14.20
CA THR A 121 -17.08 -4.88 -13.15
C THR A 121 -18.16 -3.93 -12.62
N ASP A 122 -19.19 -4.51 -11.99
CA ASP A 122 -20.26 -3.74 -11.38
C ASP A 122 -19.82 -2.86 -10.18
N ASN A 123 -18.58 -3.01 -9.72
CA ASN A 123 -18.08 -2.32 -8.53
C ASN A 123 -17.15 -1.17 -8.90
N PHE A 124 -17.51 0.02 -8.49
CA PHE A 124 -16.61 1.17 -8.56
C PHE A 124 -16.79 2.07 -7.34
N SER A 125 -15.83 2.93 -7.08
CA SER A 125 -15.93 3.87 -5.98
C SER A 125 -15.57 5.28 -6.42
N VAL A 126 -16.30 6.25 -5.87
CA VAL A 126 -16.02 7.68 -6.02
C VAL A 126 -15.47 8.21 -4.71
N SER A 127 -14.40 8.95 -4.78
CA SER A 127 -13.79 9.59 -3.62
C SER A 127 -13.42 11.04 -3.89
N VAL A 128 -13.33 11.82 -2.81
CA VAL A 128 -12.87 13.22 -2.87
C VAL A 128 -11.60 13.33 -2.02
N GLU A 129 -10.53 13.83 -2.62
CA GLU A 129 -9.30 14.12 -1.93
C GLU A 129 -8.77 15.48 -2.38
N ASN A 130 -8.50 16.37 -1.42
CA ASN A 130 -8.01 17.74 -1.69
C ASN A 130 -8.84 18.51 -2.74
N ASN A 131 -10.17 18.44 -2.65
CA ASN A 131 -11.14 19.03 -3.59
C ASN A 131 -11.06 18.47 -5.02
N LYS A 132 -10.39 17.33 -5.22
CA LYS A 132 -10.39 16.61 -6.49
C LYS A 132 -11.23 15.35 -6.38
N TRP A 133 -12.02 15.09 -7.40
CA TRP A 133 -12.82 13.89 -7.49
C TRP A 133 -12.05 12.78 -8.20
N TYR A 134 -12.09 11.60 -7.65
CA TYR A 134 -11.48 10.40 -8.20
C TYR A 134 -12.54 9.32 -8.34
N VAL A 135 -12.42 8.55 -9.40
CA VAL A 135 -13.19 7.32 -9.59
C VAL A 135 -12.23 6.15 -9.72
N ALA A 136 -12.43 5.11 -8.92
CA ALA A 136 -11.75 3.84 -9.06
C ALA A 136 -12.72 2.85 -9.71
N ILE A 137 -12.35 2.35 -10.86
CA ILE A 137 -13.14 1.42 -11.67
C ILE A 137 -12.37 0.11 -11.76
N THR A 138 -13.00 -1.00 -11.39
CA THR A 138 -12.40 -2.32 -11.54
C THR A 138 -12.68 -2.85 -12.94
N VAL A 139 -11.64 -3.25 -13.64
CA VAL A 139 -11.70 -3.80 -14.99
C VAL A 139 -11.13 -5.22 -14.97
N GLU A 140 -11.88 -6.19 -15.46
CA GLU A 140 -11.39 -7.54 -15.72
C GLU A 140 -10.55 -7.50 -16.99
N ILE A 141 -9.28 -7.82 -16.88
CA ILE A 141 -8.34 -7.89 -18.00
C ILE A 141 -7.95 -9.37 -18.14
N PRO A 142 -7.93 -9.93 -19.37
CA PRO A 142 -7.35 -11.24 -19.56
C PRO A 142 -5.92 -11.28 -19.04
N LEU A 143 -5.59 -12.31 -18.28
CA LEU A 143 -4.22 -12.53 -17.85
C LEU A 143 -3.42 -12.91 -19.11
N GLU A 144 -2.60 -11.99 -19.59
CA GLU A 144 -1.53 -12.33 -20.49
C GLU A 144 -0.40 -12.91 -19.65
N GLU A 145 0.06 -14.09 -19.97
CA GLU A 145 1.24 -14.66 -19.32
C GLU A 145 2.45 -13.74 -19.59
N LYS A 146 2.86 -13.03 -18.57
CA LYS A 146 4.06 -12.24 -18.58
C LYS A 146 5.19 -13.12 -18.09
N VAL A 147 6.13 -13.38 -18.95
CA VAL A 147 7.33 -14.16 -18.62
C VAL A 147 8.50 -13.20 -18.42
N ALA A 148 9.38 -13.50 -17.48
CA ALA A 148 10.64 -12.78 -17.33
C ALA A 148 11.45 -12.88 -18.64
N ILE A 149 12.04 -11.78 -19.04
CA ILE A 149 12.80 -11.69 -20.31
C ILE A 149 14.15 -12.44 -20.17
N SER A 150 14.61 -12.64 -18.96
CA SER A 150 15.91 -13.23 -18.62
C SER A 150 15.74 -14.46 -17.72
N GLU A 151 16.61 -15.47 -17.90
CA GLU A 151 16.73 -16.62 -17.01
C GLU A 151 17.58 -16.36 -15.76
N GLN A 152 17.96 -15.11 -15.51
CA GLN A 152 18.83 -14.74 -14.40
C GLN A 152 18.10 -14.84 -13.06
N SER A 153 18.86 -15.17 -12.02
CA SER A 153 18.40 -15.13 -10.63
C SER A 153 19.04 -13.98 -9.86
N THR A 154 18.34 -13.46 -8.84
CA THR A 154 18.87 -12.42 -7.97
C THR A 154 18.50 -12.65 -6.51
N GLY A 155 19.45 -12.38 -5.60
CA GLY A 155 19.18 -12.14 -4.18
C GLY A 155 18.96 -10.65 -3.95
N ILE A 156 18.07 -10.31 -3.04
CA ILE A 156 17.75 -8.93 -2.68
C ILE A 156 17.99 -8.72 -1.19
N ASP A 157 18.98 -7.91 -0.86
CA ASP A 157 19.23 -7.40 0.49
C ASP A 157 18.50 -6.08 0.71
N VAL A 158 17.77 -5.97 1.82
CA VAL A 158 16.92 -4.81 2.12
C VAL A 158 17.55 -3.97 3.22
N ASN A 159 18.20 -2.89 2.83
CA ASN A 159 18.85 -1.96 3.73
C ASN A 159 18.01 -0.73 4.08
N VAL A 160 18.39 -0.01 5.16
CA VAL A 160 17.70 1.23 5.55
C VAL A 160 17.99 2.32 4.53
N GLY A 161 17.10 2.52 3.57
CA GLY A 161 17.20 3.53 2.52
C GLY A 161 17.37 2.99 1.13
N SER A 162 17.86 1.77 0.98
CA SER A 162 18.11 1.12 -0.32
C SER A 162 17.64 -0.33 -0.37
N ILE A 163 17.58 -0.83 -1.57
CA ILE A 163 17.40 -2.24 -1.91
C ILE A 163 18.59 -2.59 -2.81
N ASP A 164 19.41 -3.52 -2.36
CA ASP A 164 20.61 -3.95 -3.06
C ASP A 164 20.37 -5.34 -3.65
N TYR A 165 20.81 -5.57 -4.89
CA TYR A 165 20.48 -6.78 -5.62
C TYR A 165 21.61 -7.20 -6.57
N LEU A 166 21.71 -8.50 -6.86
CA LEU A 166 22.72 -9.02 -7.77
C LEU A 166 22.48 -8.51 -9.20
N LYS A 167 23.50 -7.87 -9.78
CA LYS A 167 23.49 -7.35 -11.13
C LYS A 167 24.77 -7.73 -11.85
N LYS A 168 24.71 -8.73 -12.73
CA LYS A 168 25.86 -9.30 -13.44
C LYS A 168 26.64 -8.35 -14.33
N ASP A 169 25.98 -7.27 -14.84
CA ASP A 169 26.59 -6.38 -15.85
C ASP A 169 27.04 -5.04 -15.26
N ASN A 170 27.30 -4.96 -13.95
CA ASN A 170 27.79 -3.73 -13.36
C ASN A 170 29.33 -3.72 -13.33
N PRO A 171 30.00 -2.81 -14.06
CA PRO A 171 31.47 -2.80 -14.17
C PRO A 171 32.18 -2.30 -12.89
N ILE A 172 31.45 -1.70 -11.94
CA ILE A 172 32.03 -1.05 -10.76
C ILE A 172 31.76 -1.86 -9.49
N LYS A 173 30.58 -2.46 -9.39
CA LYS A 173 30.14 -3.30 -8.26
C LYS A 173 29.35 -4.46 -8.83
N GLU A 174 29.52 -5.65 -8.26
CA GLU A 174 28.76 -6.82 -8.71
C GLU A 174 27.28 -6.79 -8.28
N TYR A 175 26.83 -5.67 -7.72
CA TYR A 175 25.44 -5.45 -7.32
C TYR A 175 24.88 -4.10 -7.80
N GLY A 176 23.55 -4.05 -7.94
CA GLY A 176 22.78 -2.84 -8.21
C GLY A 176 22.12 -2.31 -6.96
N GLU A 177 21.82 -1.03 -6.93
CA GLU A 177 21.18 -0.35 -5.80
C GLU A 177 19.94 0.44 -6.26
N PHE A 178 18.83 0.27 -5.55
CA PHE A 178 17.65 1.12 -5.69
C PHE A 178 17.41 1.93 -4.43
N TYR A 179 17.32 3.25 -4.56
CA TYR A 179 16.99 4.12 -3.45
C TYR A 179 15.48 4.13 -3.17
N LEU A 180 15.11 3.75 -1.94
CA LEU A 180 13.72 3.80 -1.46
C LEU A 180 13.24 5.24 -1.22
N LEU A 181 14.17 6.15 -0.97
CA LEU A 181 13.91 7.56 -0.68
C LEU A 181 14.57 8.48 -1.73
N PRO A 182 14.03 8.53 -2.97
CA PRO A 182 14.58 9.39 -3.99
C PRO A 182 14.53 10.87 -3.57
N LYS A 183 15.45 11.70 -4.08
CA LYS A 183 15.57 13.14 -3.75
C LYS A 183 14.24 13.91 -3.92
N SER A 184 13.43 13.53 -4.91
CA SER A 184 12.09 14.10 -5.13
C SER A 184 11.13 13.85 -3.96
N LEU A 185 11.19 12.67 -3.32
CA LEU A 185 10.40 12.30 -2.15
C LEU A 185 10.89 13.04 -0.91
N LEU A 186 12.20 13.12 -0.70
CA LEU A 186 12.78 13.86 0.42
C LEU A 186 12.35 15.33 0.41
N ARG A 187 12.34 15.97 -0.76
CA ARG A 187 11.82 17.35 -0.92
C ARG A 187 10.35 17.48 -0.49
N GLN A 188 9.51 16.45 -0.68
CA GLN A 188 8.12 16.50 -0.20
C GLN A 188 8.06 16.36 1.32
N TYR A 189 8.89 15.52 1.93
CA TYR A 189 8.97 15.43 3.40
C TYR A 189 9.42 16.74 4.06
N ASP A 190 10.31 17.51 3.43
CA ASP A 190 10.67 18.84 3.90
C ASP A 190 9.50 19.82 3.84
N LYS A 191 8.72 19.79 2.73
CA LYS A 191 7.49 20.58 2.62
C LYS A 191 6.46 20.19 3.69
N ILE A 192 6.27 18.88 3.92
CA ILE A 192 5.38 18.39 4.98
C ILE A 192 5.82 18.92 6.34
N LYS A 193 7.11 18.84 6.65
CA LYS A 193 7.68 19.36 7.88
C LYS A 193 7.44 20.88 8.03
N PHE A 194 7.68 21.63 6.95
CA PHE A 194 7.47 23.09 6.93
C PHE A 194 6.00 23.46 7.18
N TYR A 195 5.07 22.90 6.41
CA TYR A 195 3.64 23.23 6.56
C TYR A 195 3.05 22.75 7.89
N SER A 196 3.49 21.61 8.41
CA SER A 196 3.08 21.13 9.74
C SER A 196 3.47 22.10 10.84
N ARG A 197 4.71 22.63 10.79
CA ARG A 197 5.18 23.65 11.74
C ARG A 197 4.41 24.98 11.60
N LEU A 198 4.16 25.40 10.37
CA LEU A 198 3.38 26.61 10.09
C LEU A 198 1.96 26.52 10.64
N ILE A 199 1.29 25.38 10.45
CA ILE A 199 -0.06 25.10 10.96
C ILE A 199 -0.04 25.12 12.50
N ALA A 200 0.93 24.45 13.15
CA ALA A 200 1.07 24.46 14.59
C ALA A 200 1.26 25.89 15.14
N LYS A 201 2.12 26.69 14.50
CA LYS A 201 2.33 28.12 14.87
C LYS A 201 1.05 28.93 14.76
N LYS A 202 0.25 28.73 13.68
CA LYS A 202 -1.04 29.44 13.51
C LYS A 202 -2.05 29.05 14.57
N ARG A 203 -2.13 27.76 14.91
CA ARG A 203 -3.03 27.25 15.96
C ARG A 203 -2.70 27.86 17.33
N ASN A 204 -1.43 27.98 17.67
CA ASN A 204 -1.00 28.50 18.97
C ASN A 204 -1.17 30.03 19.10
N LYS A 205 -1.13 30.77 17.98
CA LYS A 205 -1.22 32.23 17.98
C LYS A 205 -2.63 32.79 18.03
N ASN A 206 -3.64 32.03 17.54
CA ASN A 206 -5.00 32.54 17.36
C ASN A 206 -6.04 31.49 17.78
N PRO A 207 -6.86 31.71 18.80
CA PRO A 207 -7.95 30.83 19.19
C PRO A 207 -8.95 30.56 18.06
N TYR A 208 -9.12 31.55 17.18
CA TYR A 208 -10.04 31.49 16.03
C TYR A 208 -9.40 31.01 14.74
N TYR A 209 -8.22 30.33 14.81
CA TYR A 209 -7.46 29.87 13.66
C TYR A 209 -8.29 29.09 12.63
N LYS A 210 -9.34 28.38 13.08
CA LYS A 210 -10.23 27.56 12.23
C LYS A 210 -10.95 28.36 11.17
N TYR A 211 -11.14 29.66 11.37
CA TYR A 211 -11.81 30.56 10.43
C TYR A 211 -10.82 31.32 9.53
N SER A 212 -9.53 31.16 9.74
CA SER A 212 -8.50 31.87 8.98
C SER A 212 -8.27 31.24 7.61
N LYS A 213 -8.44 32.02 6.53
CA LYS A 213 -8.14 31.61 5.14
C LYS A 213 -6.72 31.08 5.02
N SER A 214 -5.73 31.77 5.59
CA SER A 214 -4.33 31.37 5.52
C SER A 214 -4.02 30.06 6.26
N TYR A 215 -4.82 29.71 7.27
CA TYR A 215 -4.74 28.39 7.93
C TYR A 215 -5.23 27.29 7.00
N HIS A 216 -6.37 27.47 6.33
CA HIS A 216 -6.90 26.50 5.38
C HIS A 216 -6.01 26.33 4.14
N GLU A 217 -5.40 27.41 3.65
CA GLU A 217 -4.41 27.34 2.58
C GLU A 217 -3.18 26.51 2.99
N ALA A 218 -2.70 26.68 4.23
CA ALA A 218 -1.59 25.88 4.74
C ALA A 218 -1.96 24.39 4.86
N ILE A 219 -3.18 24.06 5.30
CA ILE A 219 -3.69 22.68 5.32
C ILE A 219 -3.75 22.11 3.90
N THR A 220 -4.28 22.87 2.95
CA THR A 220 -4.36 22.41 1.55
C THR A 220 -2.97 22.12 0.98
N LYS A 221 -1.99 22.98 1.24
CA LYS A 221 -0.59 22.79 0.82
C LYS A 221 0.04 21.57 1.50
N LEU A 222 -0.25 21.34 2.78
CA LEU A 222 0.20 20.16 3.53
C LEU A 222 -0.37 18.89 2.91
N ASN A 223 -1.67 18.84 2.68
CA ASN A 223 -2.35 17.69 2.09
C ASN A 223 -1.82 17.39 0.68
N ASN A 224 -1.62 18.42 -0.14
CA ASN A 224 -1.02 18.26 -1.47
C ASN A 224 0.40 17.69 -1.40
N ALA A 225 1.20 18.10 -0.40
CA ALA A 225 2.54 17.55 -0.20
C ALA A 225 2.50 16.07 0.21
N TYR A 226 1.55 15.67 1.07
CA TYR A 226 1.34 14.26 1.42
C TYR A 226 0.92 13.42 0.21
N THR A 227 -0.06 13.87 -0.55
CA THR A 227 -0.52 13.16 -1.76
C THR A 227 0.62 13.02 -2.77
N LYS A 228 1.40 14.08 -2.97
CA LYS A 228 2.56 14.02 -3.89
C LYS A 228 3.65 13.08 -3.38
N ALA A 229 3.94 13.09 -2.08
CA ALA A 229 4.90 12.16 -1.47
C ALA A 229 4.44 10.70 -1.67
N TYR A 230 3.17 10.41 -1.40
CA TYR A 230 2.58 9.09 -1.62
C TYR A 230 2.71 8.63 -3.08
N ASN A 231 2.35 9.50 -4.04
CA ASN A 231 2.40 9.16 -5.47
C ASN A 231 3.83 8.92 -5.96
N ILE A 232 4.80 9.71 -5.50
CA ILE A 232 6.23 9.49 -5.82
C ILE A 232 6.70 8.15 -5.27
N GLN A 233 6.34 7.84 -4.03
CA GLN A 233 6.72 6.58 -3.40
C GLN A 233 6.09 5.37 -4.10
N GLU A 234 4.79 5.45 -4.45
CA GLU A 234 4.11 4.39 -5.21
C GLU A 234 4.73 4.17 -6.58
N ALA A 235 5.01 5.25 -7.31
CA ALA A 235 5.65 5.16 -8.61
C ALA A 235 7.05 4.52 -8.50
N ASN A 236 7.85 4.92 -7.50
CA ASN A 236 9.16 4.37 -7.25
C ASN A 236 9.10 2.86 -6.97
N LEU A 237 8.24 2.44 -6.04
CA LEU A 237 8.04 1.02 -5.70
C LEU A 237 7.54 0.21 -6.91
N ASN A 238 6.59 0.73 -7.68
CA ASN A 238 6.08 0.04 -8.86
C ASN A 238 7.16 -0.13 -9.95
N ASN A 239 8.02 0.87 -10.14
CA ASN A 239 9.13 0.80 -11.09
C ASN A 239 10.16 -0.26 -10.65
N MET A 240 10.51 -0.32 -9.37
CA MET A 240 11.40 -1.35 -8.81
C MET A 240 10.82 -2.75 -9.02
N VAL A 241 9.56 -2.94 -8.63
CA VAL A 241 8.87 -4.23 -8.78
C VAL A 241 8.84 -4.64 -10.26
N LYS A 242 8.45 -3.74 -11.15
CA LYS A 242 8.46 -4.01 -12.59
C LYS A 242 9.86 -4.42 -13.07
N TYR A 243 10.90 -3.70 -12.65
CA TYR A 243 12.28 -4.01 -13.03
C TYR A 243 12.66 -5.43 -12.64
N PHE A 244 12.40 -5.84 -11.39
CA PHE A 244 12.75 -7.18 -10.93
C PHE A 244 12.03 -8.27 -11.72
N PHE A 245 10.71 -8.14 -11.89
CA PHE A 245 9.90 -9.16 -12.58
C PHE A 245 10.08 -9.19 -14.10
N THR A 246 10.65 -8.16 -14.72
CA THR A 246 11.00 -8.20 -16.14
C THR A 246 12.42 -8.72 -16.41
N ASN A 247 13.33 -8.64 -15.43
CA ASN A 247 14.74 -8.97 -15.65
C ASN A 247 15.21 -10.26 -14.98
N TYR A 248 14.42 -10.83 -14.06
CA TYR A 248 14.82 -12.01 -13.30
C TYR A 248 13.71 -13.05 -13.29
N SER A 249 14.08 -14.33 -13.52
CA SER A 249 13.17 -15.48 -13.45
C SER A 249 13.07 -16.05 -12.04
N ARG A 250 14.06 -15.80 -11.19
CA ARG A 250 14.10 -16.20 -9.80
C ARG A 250 14.57 -15.06 -8.91
N ILE A 251 13.78 -14.75 -7.88
CA ILE A 251 14.04 -13.64 -6.96
C ILE A 251 13.93 -14.14 -5.52
N VAL A 252 14.97 -13.94 -4.74
CA VAL A 252 15.00 -14.27 -3.32
C VAL A 252 15.16 -13.01 -2.50
N ILE A 253 14.30 -12.80 -1.51
CA ILE A 253 14.32 -11.64 -0.61
C ILE A 253 14.23 -12.07 0.86
N GLU A 254 14.86 -11.33 1.76
CA GLU A 254 14.74 -11.56 3.20
C GLU A 254 13.33 -11.30 3.73
N ASP A 255 12.85 -12.17 4.64
CA ASP A 255 11.59 -11.96 5.38
C ASP A 255 11.82 -11.07 6.61
N LEU A 256 12.12 -9.79 6.39
CA LEU A 256 12.35 -8.84 7.48
C LEU A 256 11.07 -8.58 8.30
N ASP A 257 11.20 -8.69 9.63
CA ASP A 257 10.16 -8.24 10.56
C ASP A 257 10.27 -6.74 10.83
N VAL A 258 9.65 -5.97 9.94
CA VAL A 258 9.63 -4.50 10.03
C VAL A 258 8.98 -4.01 11.33
N ASN A 259 8.08 -4.79 11.94
CA ASN A 259 7.38 -4.37 13.15
C ASN A 259 8.30 -4.44 14.37
N SER A 260 9.09 -5.48 14.50
CA SER A 260 10.11 -5.56 15.57
C SER A 260 11.19 -4.48 15.40
N MET A 261 11.63 -4.22 14.17
CA MET A 261 12.61 -3.16 13.88
C MET A 261 12.09 -1.75 14.24
N LYS A 262 10.78 -1.48 14.13
CA LYS A 262 10.15 -0.20 14.51
C LYS A 262 10.17 0.07 16.02
N MET A 263 10.40 -0.92 16.86
CA MET A 263 10.55 -0.72 18.29
C MET A 263 11.78 0.14 18.62
N ASN A 264 12.79 0.15 17.75
CA ASN A 264 13.90 1.08 17.86
C ASN A 264 13.47 2.50 17.46
N LYS A 265 13.34 3.40 18.47
CA LYS A 265 12.87 4.78 18.29
C LYS A 265 13.71 5.59 17.29
N ARG A 266 15.01 5.31 17.17
CA ARG A 266 15.92 6.00 16.24
C ARG A 266 15.63 5.61 14.78
N LEU A 267 15.33 4.36 14.52
CA LEU A 267 15.08 3.81 13.18
C LEU A 267 13.61 3.91 12.74
N CYS A 268 12.67 4.00 13.69
CA CYS A 268 11.23 3.96 13.44
C CYS A 268 10.79 4.92 12.32
N LYS A 269 11.26 6.17 12.34
CA LYS A 269 10.91 7.18 11.34
C LYS A 269 11.44 6.84 9.95
N SER A 270 12.66 6.34 9.85
CA SER A 270 13.27 5.92 8.60
C SER A 270 12.55 4.68 8.03
N LEU A 271 12.37 3.66 8.85
CA LEU A 271 11.66 2.44 8.47
C LEU A 271 10.22 2.70 7.99
N HIS A 272 9.51 3.62 8.65
CA HIS A 272 8.16 4.02 8.20
C HIS A 272 8.19 4.70 6.83
N ARG A 273 9.21 5.52 6.54
CA ARG A 273 9.37 6.21 5.26
C ARG A 273 9.78 5.27 4.13
N ASN A 274 10.57 4.24 4.43
CA ASN A 274 11.09 3.29 3.44
C ASN A 274 10.01 2.37 2.85
N SER A 275 8.89 2.18 3.56
CA SER A 275 7.74 1.38 3.09
C SER A 275 8.08 -0.06 2.68
N PHE A 276 9.01 -0.72 3.39
CA PHE A 276 9.42 -2.11 3.11
C PHE A 276 8.25 -3.10 3.03
N GLY A 277 7.31 -3.02 3.97
CA GLY A 277 6.13 -3.88 3.95
C GLY A 277 5.30 -3.74 2.69
N ARG A 278 5.22 -2.51 2.13
CA ARG A 278 4.52 -2.25 0.86
C ARG A 278 5.31 -2.81 -0.33
N PHE A 279 6.64 -2.67 -0.33
CA PHE A 279 7.49 -3.26 -1.35
C PHE A 279 7.32 -4.77 -1.38
N LYS A 280 7.52 -5.45 -0.24
CA LYS A 280 7.34 -6.89 -0.10
C LYS A 280 5.95 -7.35 -0.57
N GLN A 281 4.87 -6.67 -0.13
CA GLN A 281 3.52 -7.03 -0.55
C GLN A 281 3.30 -6.87 -2.06
N LYS A 282 3.89 -5.84 -2.67
CA LYS A 282 3.85 -5.66 -4.12
C LYS A 282 4.61 -6.76 -4.87
N MET A 283 5.76 -7.20 -4.34
CA MET A 283 6.52 -8.32 -4.90
C MET A 283 5.69 -9.60 -4.87
N ILE A 284 5.10 -9.94 -3.71
CA ILE A 284 4.22 -11.11 -3.56
C ILE A 284 3.05 -11.08 -4.56
N ASN A 285 2.34 -9.94 -4.64
CA ASN A 285 1.17 -9.82 -5.51
C ASN A 285 1.51 -9.90 -7.01
N ARG A 286 2.76 -9.62 -7.38
CA ARG A 286 3.19 -9.65 -8.79
C ARG A 286 3.83 -10.98 -9.20
N ALA A 287 4.27 -11.78 -8.24
CA ALA A 287 4.95 -13.04 -8.52
C ALA A 287 4.09 -13.99 -9.40
N GLU A 288 2.82 -14.14 -9.04
CA GLU A 288 1.86 -14.96 -9.82
C GLU A 288 1.61 -14.39 -11.22
N GLU A 289 1.53 -13.04 -11.36
CA GLU A 289 1.26 -12.38 -12.64
C GLU A 289 2.39 -12.56 -13.66
N TYR A 290 3.65 -12.69 -13.20
CA TYR A 290 4.83 -12.75 -14.06
C TYR A 290 5.42 -14.14 -14.22
N ASN A 291 4.83 -15.16 -13.60
CA ASN A 291 5.37 -16.53 -13.57
C ASN A 291 6.86 -16.59 -13.20
N VAL A 292 7.24 -15.84 -12.15
CA VAL A 292 8.60 -15.74 -11.62
C VAL A 292 8.67 -16.48 -10.29
N GLU A 293 9.69 -17.26 -10.09
CA GLU A 293 9.96 -17.93 -8.81
C GLU A 293 10.34 -16.87 -7.76
N PHE A 294 9.42 -16.58 -6.84
CA PHE A 294 9.62 -15.61 -5.78
C PHE A 294 9.71 -16.30 -4.43
N ILE A 295 10.87 -16.20 -3.77
CA ILE A 295 11.18 -16.89 -2.52
C ILE A 295 11.40 -15.86 -1.41
N LEU A 296 10.71 -16.06 -0.28
CA LEU A 296 11.02 -15.39 0.97
C LEU A 296 12.01 -16.27 1.74
N ALA A 297 13.24 -15.82 1.92
CA ALA A 297 14.22 -16.51 2.73
C ALA A 297 13.77 -16.56 4.19
N ASP A 298 14.15 -17.61 4.91
CA ASP A 298 13.85 -17.72 6.33
C ASP A 298 14.35 -16.48 7.08
N ARG A 299 13.53 -16.00 8.04
CA ARG A 299 13.83 -14.80 8.82
C ARG A 299 15.16 -14.86 9.56
N PHE A 300 15.59 -16.05 9.94
CA PHE A 300 16.81 -16.27 10.69
C PHE A 300 17.96 -16.76 9.80
N PHE A 301 17.76 -16.79 8.48
CA PHE A 301 18.84 -17.10 7.55
C PHE A 301 19.97 -16.07 7.70
N PRO A 302 21.20 -16.51 8.06
CA PRO A 302 22.29 -15.61 8.38
C PRO A 302 23.01 -15.10 7.12
N SER A 303 22.29 -14.45 6.21
CA SER A 303 22.78 -13.97 4.90
C SER A 303 24.09 -13.18 5.01
N THR A 304 24.18 -12.30 6.02
CA THR A 304 25.35 -11.44 6.27
C THR A 304 26.48 -12.12 7.06
N GLN A 305 26.22 -13.28 7.66
CA GLN A 305 27.22 -14.02 8.47
C GLN A 305 27.78 -15.24 7.74
N THR A 306 27.10 -15.71 6.70
CA THR A 306 27.53 -16.85 5.88
C THR A 306 28.51 -16.40 4.82
N CYS A 307 29.58 -17.15 4.58
CA CYS A 307 30.49 -16.90 3.46
C CYS A 307 29.85 -17.39 2.15
N SER A 308 29.76 -16.53 1.16
CA SER A 308 29.18 -16.87 -0.16
C SER A 308 30.07 -17.88 -0.94
N GLU A 309 31.36 -17.96 -0.62
CA GLU A 309 32.31 -18.83 -1.30
C GLU A 309 32.38 -20.23 -0.69
N CYS A 310 32.51 -20.33 0.64
CA CYS A 310 32.75 -21.62 1.30
C CYS A 310 31.59 -22.08 2.22
N GLY A 311 30.55 -21.31 2.39
CA GLY A 311 29.42 -21.64 3.24
C GLY A 311 29.67 -21.56 4.76
N HIS A 312 30.91 -21.18 5.20
CA HIS A 312 31.19 -21.01 6.63
C HIS A 312 30.29 -19.95 7.26
N VAL A 313 29.67 -20.30 8.38
CA VAL A 313 28.81 -19.36 9.15
C VAL A 313 29.59 -18.81 10.33
N LYS A 314 29.79 -17.52 10.39
CA LYS A 314 30.46 -16.82 11.48
C LYS A 314 29.71 -17.00 12.80
N THR A 315 30.40 -17.44 13.83
CA THR A 315 29.90 -17.65 15.18
C THR A 315 30.78 -16.98 16.23
N GLY A 316 30.26 -16.75 17.42
CA GLY A 316 31.05 -16.21 18.53
C GLY A 316 31.75 -14.89 18.16
N ASP A 317 33.09 -14.88 18.31
CA ASP A 317 33.95 -13.71 18.09
C ASP A 317 34.11 -13.31 16.62
N GLU A 318 33.81 -14.21 15.68
CA GLU A 318 33.89 -13.92 14.24
C GLU A 318 32.72 -13.07 13.73
N LYS A 319 31.63 -12.97 14.50
CA LYS A 319 30.42 -12.28 14.06
C LYS A 319 30.69 -10.85 13.64
N LEU A 320 30.15 -10.51 12.47
CA LEU A 320 30.16 -9.14 11.94
C LEU A 320 28.93 -8.36 12.44
N PHE A 321 29.16 -7.29 13.15
CA PHE A 321 28.15 -6.40 13.71
C PHE A 321 28.09 -5.06 12.96
N LEU A 322 27.15 -4.19 13.34
CA LEU A 322 27.03 -2.84 12.77
C LEU A 322 28.22 -1.91 13.10
N TRP A 323 29.05 -2.28 14.04
CA TRP A 323 30.29 -1.56 14.42
C TRP A 323 31.57 -2.26 13.93
N GLY A 324 31.44 -3.31 13.14
CA GLY A 324 32.56 -4.13 12.70
C GLY A 324 32.64 -5.48 13.42
N ASP A 325 33.77 -6.14 13.32
CA ASP A 325 34.07 -7.39 14.04
C ASP A 325 35.09 -7.17 15.15
N LYS A 326 35.35 -8.23 15.93
CA LYS A 326 36.32 -8.21 17.03
C LYS A 326 37.78 -8.04 16.55
N TYR A 327 38.07 -8.31 15.31
CA TYR A 327 39.43 -8.25 14.73
C TYR A 327 39.72 -6.89 14.07
N GLY A 328 38.83 -5.91 14.18
CA GLY A 328 39.06 -4.55 13.72
C GLY A 328 38.62 -4.29 12.28
N ASN A 329 37.93 -5.24 11.63
CA ASN A 329 37.34 -4.97 10.32
C ASN A 329 36.11 -4.09 10.47
N ASP A 330 35.92 -3.21 9.51
CA ASP A 330 34.77 -2.32 9.47
C ASP A 330 33.47 -3.12 9.12
N HIS A 331 32.32 -2.53 9.41
CA HIS A 331 31.02 -3.18 9.21
C HIS A 331 30.64 -3.41 7.74
N ASN A 332 31.31 -2.78 6.78
CA ASN A 332 31.06 -2.96 5.34
C ASN A 332 31.94 -4.07 4.75
N THR A 333 33.02 -4.45 5.44
CA THR A 333 33.95 -5.44 4.96
C THR A 333 33.65 -6.83 5.55
N TYR A 334 33.38 -7.78 4.71
CA TYR A 334 33.24 -9.19 5.09
C TYR A 334 34.57 -9.92 4.91
N VAL A 335 35.10 -10.49 5.98
CA VAL A 335 36.33 -11.34 5.95
C VAL A 335 35.96 -12.74 6.42
N CYS A 336 36.14 -13.74 5.60
CA CYS A 336 35.94 -15.14 5.99
C CYS A 336 37.20 -15.68 6.65
N TYR A 337 37.14 -16.09 7.92
CA TYR A 337 38.27 -16.64 8.64
C TYR A 337 38.54 -18.11 8.33
N ASN A 338 37.64 -18.78 7.56
CA ASN A 338 37.84 -20.16 7.11
C ASN A 338 38.57 -20.24 5.75
N CYS A 339 38.17 -19.47 4.76
CA CYS A 339 38.73 -19.53 3.41
C CYS A 339 39.54 -18.30 3.00
N GLY A 340 39.58 -17.25 3.83
CA GLY A 340 40.35 -16.04 3.56
C GLY A 340 39.67 -15.04 2.61
N THR A 341 38.45 -15.31 2.13
CA THR A 341 37.71 -14.39 1.22
C THR A 341 37.48 -13.06 1.88
N ILE A 342 37.77 -11.96 1.16
CA ILE A 342 37.50 -10.58 1.56
C ILE A 342 36.59 -9.96 0.49
N GLN A 343 35.43 -9.45 0.88
CA GLN A 343 34.44 -8.83 -0.03
C GLN A 343 33.59 -7.81 0.68
N ASP A 344 32.77 -7.08 -0.08
CA ASP A 344 31.76 -6.20 0.50
C ASP A 344 30.68 -7.02 1.22
N ARG A 345 30.25 -6.57 2.41
CA ARG A 345 29.24 -7.26 3.22
C ARG A 345 27.90 -7.40 2.50
N THR A 346 27.48 -6.35 1.78
CA THR A 346 26.22 -6.33 1.02
C THR A 346 26.30 -7.32 -0.13
N GLU A 347 27.43 -7.36 -0.83
CA GLU A 347 27.66 -8.31 -1.91
C GLU A 347 27.60 -9.75 -1.40
N ASN A 348 28.29 -10.06 -0.30
CA ASN A 348 28.22 -11.37 0.35
C ASN A 348 26.76 -11.76 0.69
N ALA A 349 25.98 -10.85 1.27
CA ALA A 349 24.58 -11.11 1.64
C ALA A 349 23.71 -11.39 0.40
N ILE A 350 23.87 -10.61 -0.66
CA ILE A 350 23.14 -10.77 -1.93
C ILE A 350 23.46 -12.12 -2.59
N LEU A 351 24.72 -12.52 -2.61
CA LEU A 351 25.15 -13.81 -3.16
C LEU A 351 24.56 -14.98 -2.35
N ASN A 352 24.60 -14.91 -1.02
CA ASN A 352 23.98 -15.91 -0.16
C ASN A 352 22.46 -16.02 -0.38
N LEU A 353 21.77 -14.89 -0.51
CA LEU A 353 20.34 -14.88 -0.83
C LEU A 353 20.08 -15.47 -2.22
N ASN A 354 20.93 -15.16 -3.21
CA ASN A 354 20.78 -15.74 -4.54
C ASN A 354 20.99 -17.26 -4.56
N HIS A 355 21.82 -17.79 -3.67
CA HIS A 355 22.06 -19.23 -3.51
C HIS A 355 21.03 -19.92 -2.61
N TYR A 356 20.21 -19.17 -1.87
CA TYR A 356 19.23 -19.72 -0.93
C TYR A 356 18.24 -20.66 -1.62
N GLY A 357 18.14 -21.91 -1.17
CA GLY A 357 17.23 -22.92 -1.70
C GLY A 357 17.60 -23.50 -3.08
N LYS A 358 18.85 -23.34 -3.51
CA LYS A 358 19.43 -24.02 -4.68
C LYS A 358 20.00 -25.36 -4.28
#